data_34e5192a5b6a45786900ff3954948c3e
#
_entry.id   34e5192a5b6a45786900ff3954948c3e
#
_cell.length_a   1.000
_cell.length_b   1.000
_cell.length_c   1.000
_cell.angle_alpha   90.00
_cell.angle_beta   90.00
_cell.angle_gamma   90.00
#
_symmetry.space_group_name_H-M   'P 1'
#
loop_
_entity.id
_entity.type
_entity.pdbx_description
1 polymer ?
#
loop_
_entity_poly.entity_id
_entity_poly.type
_entity_poly.pdbx_seq_one_letter_code
_entity_poly.pdbx_strand_id
1 'polypeptide(L)'
;LFLNKLNSMNTYYNPEDLKKFGKIGEFQPNLANKFFDYYNEVFKEGALTVREKSLIALAVAHAIQCPYCIDAYSVDTLEKGCDEAQVMEAVHVAAAIRGGASLVHSVQMMNKVKELSM
;
A
#
# COMPACT_ATOMS: atom_id res chain seq x y z
N LEU A 1 -14.54 6.51 -27.59
CA LEU A 1 -14.80 5.12 -27.33
C LEU A 1 -15.08 4.87 -25.88
N PHE A 2 -15.57 3.70 -25.54
CA PHE A 2 -16.04 3.35 -24.20
C PHE A 2 -14.97 3.57 -23.12
N LEU A 3 -13.73 3.13 -23.37
CA LEU A 3 -12.62 3.30 -22.39
C LEU A 3 -12.32 4.77 -22.11
N ASN A 4 -12.35 5.63 -23.13
CA ASN A 4 -12.15 7.07 -22.94
C ASN A 4 -13.29 7.69 -22.14
N LYS A 5 -14.51 7.22 -22.35
CA LYS A 5 -15.67 7.65 -21.58
C LYS A 5 -15.56 7.25 -20.12
N LEU A 6 -15.11 6.02 -19.83
CA LEU A 6 -14.87 5.56 -18.47
C LEU A 6 -13.81 6.40 -17.76
N ASN A 7 -12.71 6.73 -18.47
CA ASN A 7 -11.62 7.53 -17.92
C ASN A 7 -12.05 8.98 -17.63
N SER A 8 -13.10 9.48 -18.30
CA SER A 8 -13.63 10.81 -18.06
C SER A 8 -14.74 10.85 -17.01
N MET A 9 -15.22 9.68 -16.55
CA MET A 9 -16.27 9.61 -15.53
C MET A 9 -15.71 9.94 -14.16
N ASN A 10 -16.50 10.67 -13.37
CA ASN A 10 -16.16 10.92 -11.98
C ASN A 10 -16.23 9.62 -11.19
N THR A 11 -15.14 9.27 -10.53
CA THR A 11 -15.05 8.14 -9.63
C THR A 11 -14.63 8.63 -8.25
N TYR A 12 -14.89 7.84 -7.22
CA TYR A 12 -14.42 8.17 -5.89
C TYR A 12 -12.89 8.25 -5.84
N TYR A 13 -12.22 7.33 -6.54
CA TYR A 13 -10.78 7.40 -6.74
C TYR A 13 -10.49 8.12 -8.06
N ASN A 14 -9.77 9.25 -7.97
CA ASN A 14 -9.26 9.97 -9.12
C ASN A 14 -7.76 10.15 -8.93
N PRO A 15 -6.91 9.63 -9.84
CA PRO A 15 -5.45 9.75 -9.72
C PRO A 15 -4.96 11.19 -9.54
N GLU A 16 -5.65 12.16 -10.12
CA GLU A 16 -5.29 13.58 -9.96
C GLU A 16 -5.40 14.06 -8.51
N ASP A 17 -6.25 13.43 -7.71
CA ASP A 17 -6.42 13.80 -6.31
C ASP A 17 -5.20 13.45 -5.46
N LEU A 18 -4.33 12.54 -5.91
CA LEU A 18 -3.08 12.24 -5.22
C LEU A 18 -2.22 13.50 -5.03
N LYS A 19 -2.25 14.42 -5.99
CA LYS A 19 -1.53 15.69 -5.91
C LYS A 19 -2.01 16.59 -4.78
N LYS A 20 -3.22 16.36 -4.29
CA LYS A 20 -3.82 17.13 -3.19
C LYS A 20 -3.42 16.62 -1.81
N PHE A 21 -2.72 15.49 -1.73
CA PHE A 21 -2.33 14.89 -0.45
C PHE A 21 -1.52 15.87 0.40
N GLY A 22 -0.57 16.59 -0.21
CA GLY A 22 0.23 17.59 0.50
C GLY A 22 -0.56 18.78 1.03
N LYS A 23 -1.83 18.92 0.66
CA LYS A 23 -2.69 20.05 1.03
C LYS A 23 -3.79 19.69 2.03
N ILE A 24 -3.76 18.48 2.59
CA ILE A 24 -4.80 18.03 3.53
C ILE A 24 -4.77 18.78 4.87
N GLY A 25 -3.76 19.60 5.11
CA GLY A 25 -3.60 20.38 6.33
C GLY A 25 -4.42 21.66 6.40
N GLU A 26 -5.29 21.93 5.39
CA GLU A 26 -6.05 23.17 5.33
C GLU A 26 -6.84 23.45 6.62
N PHE A 27 -7.48 22.42 7.17
CA PHE A 27 -8.34 22.55 8.36
C PHE A 27 -7.65 22.18 9.68
N GLN A 28 -6.50 21.49 9.61
CA GLN A 28 -5.73 21.07 10.78
C GLN A 28 -4.23 21.09 10.44
N PRO A 29 -3.65 22.29 10.26
CA PRO A 29 -2.27 22.38 9.77
C PRO A 29 -1.24 21.77 10.70
N ASN A 30 -1.41 21.89 12.02
CA ASN A 30 -0.44 21.35 12.99
C ASN A 30 -0.42 19.82 12.94
N LEU A 31 -1.57 19.18 12.81
CA LEU A 31 -1.66 17.72 12.69
C LEU A 31 -1.03 17.23 11.39
N ALA A 32 -1.37 17.87 10.28
CA ALA A 32 -0.83 17.53 8.98
C ALA A 32 0.70 17.71 8.94
N ASN A 33 1.21 18.83 9.47
CA ASN A 33 2.64 19.10 9.50
C ASN A 33 3.39 18.02 10.31
N LYS A 34 2.88 17.63 11.46
CA LYS A 34 3.48 16.54 12.26
C LYS A 34 3.48 15.22 11.53
N PHE A 35 2.36 14.91 10.83
CA PHE A 35 2.28 13.69 10.04
C PHE A 35 3.29 13.70 8.89
N PHE A 36 3.37 14.78 8.13
CA PHE A 36 4.30 14.85 7.00
C PHE A 36 5.75 14.91 7.44
N ASP A 37 6.06 15.53 8.57
CA ASP A 37 7.40 15.47 9.14
C ASP A 37 7.78 14.03 9.49
N TYR A 38 6.89 13.29 10.12
CA TYR A 38 7.07 11.88 10.42
C TYR A 38 7.18 11.05 9.13
N TYR A 39 6.27 11.25 8.19
CA TYR A 39 6.26 10.53 6.91
C TYR A 39 7.58 10.71 6.17
N ASN A 40 8.04 11.94 6.04
CA ASN A 40 9.27 12.25 5.34
C ASN A 40 10.49 11.66 6.06
N GLU A 41 10.50 11.68 7.37
CA GLU A 41 11.58 11.08 8.16
C GLU A 41 11.62 9.56 7.99
N VAL A 42 10.45 8.91 7.97
CA VAL A 42 10.35 7.46 7.74
C VAL A 42 10.99 7.05 6.41
N PHE A 43 10.80 7.85 5.36
CA PHE A 43 11.26 7.49 4.02
C PHE A 43 12.70 7.92 3.72
N LYS A 44 13.37 8.60 4.64
CA LYS A 44 14.81 8.87 4.52
C LYS A 44 15.61 7.59 4.63
N GLU A 45 16.78 7.56 4.01
CA GLU A 45 17.72 6.44 4.18
C GLU A 45 18.13 6.33 5.64
N GLY A 46 18.13 5.11 6.14
CA GLY A 46 18.49 4.78 7.52
C GLY A 46 19.07 3.36 7.55
N ALA A 47 18.61 2.55 8.50
CA ALA A 47 18.97 1.12 8.53
C ALA A 47 18.55 0.38 7.28
N LEU A 48 17.47 0.84 6.64
CA LEU A 48 17.02 0.36 5.33
C LEU A 48 17.32 1.44 4.29
N THR A 49 17.61 1.02 3.07
CA THR A 49 17.80 1.94 1.96
C THR A 49 16.46 2.54 1.52
N VAL A 50 16.50 3.67 0.84
CA VAL A 50 15.27 4.28 0.26
C VAL A 50 14.60 3.32 -0.73
N ARG A 51 15.38 2.51 -1.45
CA ARG A 51 14.86 1.51 -2.39
C ARG A 51 14.11 0.40 -1.66
N GLU A 52 14.68 -0.12 -0.57
CA GLU A 52 14.01 -1.12 0.27
C GLU A 52 12.72 -0.56 0.85
N LYS A 53 12.75 0.67 1.36
CA LYS A 53 11.55 1.32 1.92
C LYS A 53 10.46 1.50 0.86
N SER A 54 10.83 1.82 -0.37
CA SER A 54 9.89 1.96 -1.48
C SER A 54 9.20 0.63 -1.81
N LEU A 55 9.96 -0.47 -1.86
CA LEU A 55 9.41 -1.81 -2.09
C LEU A 55 8.48 -2.24 -0.94
N ILE A 56 8.87 -1.96 0.30
CA ILE A 56 8.02 -2.21 1.48
C ILE A 56 6.72 -1.41 1.35
N ALA A 57 6.80 -0.14 1.01
CA ALA A 57 5.63 0.72 0.83
C ALA A 57 4.69 0.19 -0.25
N LEU A 58 5.24 -0.30 -1.36
CA LEU A 58 4.43 -0.90 -2.43
C LEU A 58 3.70 -2.15 -1.94
N ALA A 59 4.39 -3.04 -1.22
CA ALA A 59 3.79 -4.24 -0.64
C ALA A 59 2.69 -3.88 0.36
N VAL A 60 2.95 -2.94 1.27
CA VAL A 60 1.96 -2.48 2.26
C VAL A 60 0.76 -1.84 1.56
N ALA A 61 1.00 -1.02 0.53
CA ALA A 61 -0.07 -0.38 -0.24
C ALA A 61 -1.03 -1.40 -0.85
N HIS A 62 -0.50 -2.52 -1.36
CA HIS A 62 -1.33 -3.61 -1.88
C HIS A 62 -2.06 -4.35 -0.76
N ALA A 63 -1.38 -4.60 0.36
CA ALA A 63 -1.98 -5.30 1.49
C ALA A 63 -3.17 -4.52 2.09
N ILE A 64 -3.06 -3.20 2.20
CA ILE A 64 -4.14 -2.36 2.73
C ILE A 64 -5.10 -1.86 1.64
N GLN A 65 -4.83 -2.19 0.38
CA GLN A 65 -5.66 -1.83 -0.77
C GLN A 65 -5.88 -0.31 -0.90
N CYS A 66 -4.77 0.42 -0.90
CA CYS A 66 -4.78 1.88 -1.05
C CYS A 66 -4.45 2.26 -2.50
N PRO A 67 -5.43 2.65 -3.33
CA PRO A 67 -5.18 2.98 -4.73
C PRO A 67 -4.18 4.13 -4.91
N TYR A 68 -4.26 5.16 -4.07
CA TYR A 68 -3.32 6.28 -4.12
C TYR A 68 -1.89 5.84 -3.82
N CYS A 69 -1.71 4.99 -2.82
CA CYS A 69 -0.40 4.47 -2.44
C CYS A 69 0.16 3.53 -3.51
N ILE A 70 -0.68 2.70 -4.10
CA ILE A 70 -0.27 1.81 -5.21
C ILE A 70 0.23 2.65 -6.38
N ASP A 71 -0.51 3.68 -6.78
CA ASP A 71 -0.11 4.58 -7.84
C ASP A 71 1.23 5.25 -7.52
N ALA A 72 1.34 5.88 -6.36
CA ALA A 72 2.54 6.62 -5.94
C ALA A 72 3.77 5.71 -5.87
N TYR A 73 3.66 4.54 -5.25
CA TYR A 73 4.82 3.67 -5.03
C TYR A 73 5.13 2.75 -6.21
N SER A 74 4.21 2.58 -7.15
CA SER A 74 4.54 1.99 -8.45
C SER A 74 5.53 2.88 -9.20
N VAL A 75 5.30 4.18 -9.21
CA VAL A 75 6.22 5.15 -9.81
C VAL A 75 7.53 5.22 -9.02
N ASP A 76 7.43 5.36 -7.71
CA ASP A 76 8.60 5.56 -6.84
C ASP A 76 9.59 4.39 -6.89
N THR A 77 9.08 3.15 -6.90
CA THR A 77 9.95 1.96 -7.00
C THR A 77 10.72 1.92 -8.32
N LEU A 78 10.05 2.25 -9.43
CA LEU A 78 10.71 2.29 -10.74
C LEU A 78 11.77 3.41 -10.80
N GLU A 79 11.46 4.57 -10.25
CA GLU A 79 12.42 5.69 -10.18
C GLU A 79 13.65 5.33 -9.33
N LYS A 80 13.49 4.47 -8.35
CA LYS A 80 14.58 3.97 -7.49
C LYS A 80 15.29 2.75 -8.08
N GLY A 81 15.04 2.42 -9.33
CA GLY A 81 15.78 1.41 -10.08
C GLY A 81 15.28 -0.02 -9.90
N CYS A 82 14.07 -0.20 -9.36
CA CYS A 82 13.45 -1.53 -9.33
C CYS A 82 12.92 -1.89 -10.71
N ASP A 83 13.01 -3.16 -11.07
CA ASP A 83 12.42 -3.67 -12.31
C ASP A 83 11.06 -4.33 -12.06
N GLU A 84 10.40 -4.75 -13.14
CA GLU A 84 9.06 -5.35 -13.06
C GLU A 84 9.05 -6.63 -12.23
N ALA A 85 10.10 -7.44 -12.31
CA ALA A 85 10.20 -8.67 -11.53
C ALA A 85 10.25 -8.35 -10.02
N GLN A 86 11.03 -7.34 -9.63
CA GLN A 86 11.16 -6.94 -8.23
C GLN A 86 9.86 -6.37 -7.67
N VAL A 87 9.18 -5.52 -8.41
CA VAL A 87 7.90 -4.97 -7.92
C VAL A 87 6.82 -6.04 -7.83
N MET A 88 6.80 -7.00 -8.77
CA MET A 88 5.86 -8.13 -8.68
C MET A 88 6.16 -9.05 -7.50
N GLU A 89 7.42 -9.29 -7.18
CA GLU A 89 7.78 -10.07 -5.99
C GLU A 89 7.32 -9.38 -4.71
N ALA A 90 7.44 -8.05 -4.63
CA ALA A 90 6.93 -7.29 -3.48
C ALA A 90 5.43 -7.48 -3.31
N VAL A 91 4.67 -7.45 -4.41
CA VAL A 91 3.23 -7.69 -4.39
C VAL A 91 2.92 -9.13 -3.94
N HIS A 92 3.70 -10.11 -4.40
CA HIS A 92 3.54 -11.50 -3.96
C HIS A 92 3.84 -11.70 -2.48
N VAL A 93 4.80 -10.96 -1.91
CA VAL A 93 5.02 -10.97 -0.46
C VAL A 93 3.76 -10.48 0.27
N ALA A 94 3.13 -9.42 -0.20
CA ALA A 94 1.88 -8.93 0.37
C ALA A 94 0.78 -10.00 0.29
N ALA A 95 0.65 -10.67 -0.87
CA ALA A 95 -0.34 -11.74 -1.08
C ALA A 95 -0.07 -12.93 -0.15
N ALA A 96 1.19 -13.33 0.00
CA ALA A 96 1.57 -14.43 0.87
C ALA A 96 1.23 -14.15 2.34
N ILE A 97 1.49 -12.94 2.81
CA ILE A 97 1.18 -12.54 4.19
C ILE A 97 -0.33 -12.46 4.40
N ARG A 98 -1.08 -11.90 3.45
CA ARG A 98 -2.54 -11.85 3.55
C ARG A 98 -3.17 -13.23 3.53
N GLY A 99 -2.70 -14.09 2.63
CA GLY A 99 -3.12 -15.49 2.56
C GLY A 99 -2.75 -16.24 3.83
N GLY A 100 -1.52 -16.06 4.29
CA GLY A 100 -1.03 -16.66 5.54
C GLY A 100 -1.82 -16.21 6.76
N ALA A 101 -2.19 -14.94 6.82
CA ALA A 101 -3.02 -14.40 7.90
C ALA A 101 -4.39 -15.08 7.93
N SER A 102 -4.95 -15.39 6.76
CA SER A 102 -6.20 -16.15 6.66
C SER A 102 -5.99 -17.62 7.07
N LEU A 103 -4.97 -18.26 6.52
CA LEU A 103 -4.72 -19.69 6.73
C LEU A 103 -4.32 -20.03 8.16
N VAL A 104 -3.54 -19.17 8.84
CA VAL A 104 -3.13 -19.43 10.21
C VAL A 104 -4.33 -19.53 11.17
N HIS A 105 -5.39 -18.79 10.88
CA HIS A 105 -6.61 -18.85 11.66
C HIS A 105 -7.39 -20.15 11.47
N SER A 106 -7.04 -20.97 10.47
CA SER A 106 -7.65 -22.29 10.33
C SER A 106 -7.32 -23.22 11.50
N VAL A 107 -6.27 -22.90 12.29
CA VAL A 107 -5.95 -23.63 13.51
C VAL A 107 -7.10 -23.56 14.50
N GLN A 108 -7.70 -22.38 14.69
CA GLN A 108 -8.84 -22.23 15.57
C GLN A 108 -10.05 -23.03 15.05
N MET A 109 -10.29 -22.99 13.74
CA MET A 109 -11.35 -23.80 13.13
C MET A 109 -11.11 -25.30 13.34
N MET A 110 -9.88 -25.77 13.13
CA MET A 110 -9.53 -27.18 13.33
C MET A 110 -9.72 -27.60 14.78
N ASN A 111 -9.36 -26.73 15.74
CA ASN A 111 -9.59 -27.01 17.16
C ASN A 111 -11.08 -27.14 17.46
N LYS A 112 -11.90 -26.25 16.87
CA LYS A 112 -13.35 -26.29 17.06
C LYS A 112 -13.94 -27.57 16.44
N VAL A 113 -13.50 -27.96 15.27
CA VAL A 113 -13.96 -29.20 14.62
C VAL A 113 -13.64 -30.41 15.50
N LYS A 114 -12.41 -30.49 16.06
CA LYS A 114 -12.05 -31.57 16.99
C LYS A 114 -12.92 -31.58 18.23
N GLU A 115 -13.13 -30.41 18.84
CA GLU A 115 -13.99 -30.27 20.05
C GLU A 115 -15.40 -30.80 19.80
N LEU A 116 -15.99 -30.46 18.65
CA LEU A 116 -17.34 -30.87 18.29
C LEU A 116 -17.45 -32.34 17.86
N SER A 117 -16.35 -32.94 17.43
CA SER A 117 -16.29 -34.33 16.98
C SER A 117 -16.05 -35.32 18.14
N MET A 118 -15.70 -34.81 19.29
CA MET A 118 -15.55 -35.60 20.51
C MET A 118 -16.89 -35.71 21.23
#